data_d3bd9480e089014f4ab453cf21b2faed
#
_entry.id   d3bd9480e089014f4ab453cf21b2faed
#
_cell.length_a   1.000
_cell.length_b   1.000
_cell.length_c   1.000
_cell.angle_alpha   90.00
_cell.angle_beta   90.00
_cell.angle_gamma   90.00
#
_symmetry.space_group_name_H-M   'P 1'
#
loop_
_entity.id
_entity.type
_entity.pdbx_description
1 polymer ?
#
loop_
_entity_poly.entity_id
_entity_poly.type
_entity_poly.pdbx_seq_one_letter_code
_entity_poly.pdbx_strand_id
1 'polypeptide(L)'
;MSVTARKPKLTLLSACTIPLLLLAACGGSSSTGGLAASQVLKFPVYQSPGTWDPGTADAEVDQEIQQNVFDNLWRFDDDLNIVPDIASAVPTQANNGISSDGLTYTVHLKTDVKFNNGDAMTSKDVLYSWNRAVALQGAYASNLSAIAGYGDVQKAAGAPPSNSSGSGTVSFQQNIENRLAANDPKFMMSGVTAPDANTVQIRLAHACGWCLAAWTLEGTTGAIVNEKTVQTDPVNWWSKPVTPGQEGGMVGTGAFYLSAFTAKQSMVFKAVSNWWGSPKPTLSEVDIAIHDPSAVAADVNAWEQGSFDLIGYGGDSGVLTYPLIQGIKGNSRFSSQLVTQPKGRTTWVSFNIGYPATGGPFLGESATAKGLRMAFDLAVDKAGLVSTVCHNVMCSAATGGLVTKGLVGYLGDGKDPLAKYDPAQAKALLQQYDPTGKLTAKLKYSYNAGGLNDPVAAYLQNEWQVNLGVHVALDSSSDASQFINNRLTGKYMMSRDGWQFDYNHPQDWFDNLWGYLATAGGANTSGFDDPTFDSVLKQADAAPIDQALPLYKQLAEILQQDVVYIPLYYSVANLVIHSYVKKAGSNAAFDHYWNEISIQSH
;
A
#
# COMPACT_ATOMS: atom_id res chain seq x y z
N MET A 1 21.45 24.90 -80.50
CA MET A 1 21.29 26.34 -80.81
C MET A 1 21.56 27.06 -79.52
N SER A 2 22.76 27.53 -79.40
CA SER A 2 23.25 28.88 -79.53
C SER A 2 22.87 29.74 -78.35
N VAL A 3 23.82 29.90 -77.35
CA VAL A 3 24.75 31.05 -77.19
C VAL A 3 24.00 32.28 -76.65
N THR A 4 24.34 32.91 -75.56
CA THR A 4 25.57 33.66 -75.25
C THR A 4 25.62 34.10 -73.79
N ALA A 5 26.84 34.12 -73.28
CA ALA A 5 27.33 34.74 -72.05
C ALA A 5 27.37 36.26 -72.09
N ARG A 6 27.36 36.92 -70.92
CA ARG A 6 28.17 38.14 -70.67
C ARG A 6 28.37 38.40 -69.17
N LYS A 7 29.60 38.32 -68.71
CA LYS A 7 30.20 39.08 -67.62
C LYS A 7 30.80 40.42 -68.22
N PRO A 8 31.34 41.42 -67.52
CA PRO A 8 31.60 41.61 -66.08
C PRO A 8 31.33 43.07 -65.61
N LYS A 9 31.50 43.40 -64.33
CA LYS A 9 32.37 44.47 -63.87
C LYS A 9 32.60 44.52 -62.38
N LEU A 10 33.85 44.52 -62.02
CA LEU A 10 34.47 44.76 -60.76
C LEU A 10 34.34 46.25 -60.34
N THR A 11 34.15 46.54 -59.04
CA THR A 11 34.74 47.76 -58.43
C THR A 11 34.95 47.50 -56.89
N LEU A 12 36.12 47.99 -56.51
CA LEU A 12 36.93 47.80 -55.32
C LEU A 12 36.37 48.42 -54.01
N LEU A 13 36.88 47.83 -52.93
CA LEU A 13 37.35 48.33 -51.64
C LEU A 13 36.40 49.16 -50.73
N SER A 14 36.09 48.63 -49.58
CA SER A 14 36.37 49.40 -48.33
C SER A 14 36.62 48.40 -47.18
N ALA A 15 37.74 48.63 -46.54
CA ALA A 15 38.22 47.88 -45.38
C ALA A 15 37.40 48.24 -44.17
N CYS A 16 36.90 47.20 -43.42
CA CYS A 16 36.42 47.39 -42.06
C CYS A 16 36.96 46.28 -41.18
N THR A 17 37.68 46.70 -40.20
CA THR A 17 38.36 45.97 -39.13
C THR A 17 37.45 45.05 -38.39
N ILE A 18 37.83 43.77 -38.26
CA ILE A 18 37.25 42.77 -37.42
C ILE A 18 37.86 42.89 -36.03
N PRO A 19 37.09 43.09 -34.97
CA PRO A 19 37.58 42.83 -33.63
C PRO A 19 37.50 41.32 -33.36
N LEU A 20 38.63 40.71 -33.06
CA LEU A 20 38.77 39.37 -32.51
C LEU A 20 38.06 39.31 -31.14
N LEU A 21 36.88 38.70 -31.08
CA LEU A 21 36.28 38.29 -29.85
C LEU A 21 36.89 36.94 -29.43
N LEU A 22 37.80 37.02 -28.47
CA LEU A 22 38.27 35.87 -27.68
C LEU A 22 37.07 35.24 -26.97
N LEU A 23 36.60 34.09 -27.44
CA LEU A 23 35.77 33.19 -26.66
C LEU A 23 36.68 32.62 -25.56
N ALA A 24 36.59 33.21 -24.39
CA ALA A 24 37.02 32.59 -23.17
C ALA A 24 36.05 31.43 -22.89
N ALA A 25 36.51 30.21 -23.17
CA ALA A 25 35.89 29.00 -22.62
C ALA A 25 36.18 29.00 -21.12
N CYS A 26 35.31 29.60 -20.34
CA CYS A 26 35.28 29.40 -18.90
C CYS A 26 34.50 28.18 -18.59
N GLY A 27 35.13 27.22 -18.13
CA GLY A 27 35.10 26.52 -16.90
C GLY A 27 33.71 26.17 -16.34
N GLY A 28 33.56 24.89 -16.05
CA GLY A 28 32.38 24.31 -15.40
C GLY A 28 31.76 25.21 -14.34
N SER A 29 30.58 25.67 -14.61
CA SER A 29 29.66 26.12 -13.59
C SER A 29 29.20 24.90 -12.85
N SER A 30 29.73 24.68 -11.65
CA SER A 30 29.01 23.93 -10.63
C SER A 30 27.62 24.57 -10.51
N SER A 31 26.60 23.91 -11.03
CA SER A 31 25.22 24.32 -10.88
C SER A 31 24.90 24.33 -9.39
N THR A 32 24.91 25.48 -8.77
CA THR A 32 24.28 25.71 -7.47
C THR A 32 22.78 25.47 -7.66
N GLY A 33 22.31 24.41 -7.09
CA GLY A 33 20.98 23.80 -7.13
C GLY A 33 19.76 24.73 -7.21
N GLY A 34 19.51 25.29 -8.38
CA GLY A 34 18.24 25.92 -8.72
C GLY A 34 17.23 24.89 -9.26
N LEU A 35 15.96 25.22 -9.22
CA LEU A 35 14.92 24.41 -9.83
C LEU A 35 15.10 24.33 -11.36
N ALA A 36 14.76 23.17 -11.93
CA ALA A 36 14.68 23.04 -13.39
C ALA A 36 13.56 23.94 -13.95
N ALA A 37 13.73 24.39 -15.19
CA ALA A 37 12.71 25.19 -15.87
C ALA A 37 11.41 24.38 -16.10
N SER A 38 11.52 23.07 -16.31
CA SER A 38 10.40 22.15 -16.38
C SER A 38 10.28 21.42 -15.04
N GLN A 39 9.11 21.45 -14.44
CA GLN A 39 8.75 20.75 -13.21
C GLN A 39 7.73 19.67 -13.53
N VAL A 40 8.05 18.77 -14.48
CA VAL A 40 7.23 17.63 -14.90
C VAL A 40 7.91 16.36 -14.46
N LEU A 41 7.28 15.63 -13.54
CA LEU A 41 7.76 14.34 -13.05
C LEU A 41 7.24 13.21 -13.95
N LYS A 42 8.12 12.30 -14.40
CA LYS A 42 7.77 11.22 -15.32
C LYS A 42 8.18 9.86 -14.78
N PHE A 43 7.24 8.93 -14.70
CA PHE A 43 7.54 7.56 -14.29
C PHE A 43 6.54 6.54 -14.83
N PRO A 44 6.93 5.26 -14.96
CA PRO A 44 6.01 4.18 -15.30
C PRO A 44 5.43 3.52 -14.05
N VAL A 45 4.19 3.00 -14.20
CA VAL A 45 3.60 2.01 -13.29
C VAL A 45 3.31 0.71 -14.04
N TYR A 46 3.34 -0.42 -13.35
CA TYR A 46 3.26 -1.75 -13.99
C TYR A 46 1.96 -2.48 -13.69
N GLN A 47 1.04 -1.79 -13.11
CA GLN A 47 -0.34 -2.23 -12.91
C GLN A 47 -1.28 -1.14 -13.38
N SER A 48 -2.28 -1.50 -14.16
CA SER A 48 -3.35 -0.56 -14.48
C SER A 48 -4.22 -0.35 -13.24
N PRO A 49 -4.52 0.90 -12.87
CA PRO A 49 -5.45 1.17 -11.79
C PRO A 49 -6.78 0.43 -11.98
N GLY A 50 -7.32 -0.11 -10.88
CA GLY A 50 -8.60 -0.80 -10.87
C GLY A 50 -9.75 0.19 -10.73
N THR A 51 -9.66 1.04 -9.71
CA THR A 51 -10.59 2.14 -9.44
C THR A 51 -9.91 3.19 -8.56
N TRP A 52 -10.20 4.47 -8.82
CA TRP A 52 -9.75 5.56 -7.93
C TRP A 52 -10.91 6.10 -7.08
N ASP A 53 -12.00 5.35 -7.00
CA ASP A 53 -13.06 5.66 -6.05
C ASP A 53 -12.63 5.23 -4.64
N PRO A 54 -12.38 6.17 -3.70
CA PRO A 54 -11.91 5.84 -2.36
C PRO A 54 -12.81 4.88 -1.57
N GLY A 55 -14.09 4.85 -1.91
CA GLY A 55 -15.04 3.93 -1.27
C GLY A 55 -14.92 2.48 -1.72
N THR A 56 -14.15 2.18 -2.78
CA THR A 56 -14.05 0.83 -3.38
C THR A 56 -12.65 0.41 -3.78
N ALA A 57 -11.67 1.33 -3.77
CA ALA A 57 -10.29 1.04 -4.12
C ALA A 57 -9.62 0.12 -3.07
N ASP A 58 -8.76 -0.80 -3.55
CA ASP A 58 -8.06 -1.78 -2.70
C ASP A 58 -6.63 -2.08 -3.18
N ALA A 59 -6.20 -1.51 -4.30
CA ALA A 59 -4.87 -1.74 -4.85
C ALA A 59 -3.90 -0.62 -4.45
N GLU A 60 -2.63 -0.98 -4.16
CA GLU A 60 -1.58 -0.04 -3.76
C GLU A 60 -1.35 1.06 -4.83
N VAL A 61 -1.40 0.70 -6.13
CA VAL A 61 -1.27 1.68 -7.22
C VAL A 61 -2.43 2.70 -7.23
N ASP A 62 -3.62 2.30 -6.80
CA ASP A 62 -4.76 3.20 -6.68
C ASP A 62 -4.55 4.17 -5.52
N GLN A 63 -4.10 3.67 -4.37
CA GLN A 63 -3.84 4.47 -3.16
C GLN A 63 -2.75 5.53 -3.39
N GLU A 64 -1.64 5.17 -4.06
CA GLU A 64 -0.56 6.11 -4.38
C GLU A 64 -1.05 7.32 -5.20
N ILE A 65 -2.01 7.10 -6.10
CA ILE A 65 -2.58 8.18 -6.88
C ILE A 65 -3.60 8.97 -6.06
N GLN A 66 -4.47 8.26 -5.35
CA GLN A 66 -5.56 8.84 -4.56
C GLN A 66 -5.05 9.82 -3.50
N GLN A 67 -3.96 9.52 -2.78
CA GLN A 67 -3.37 10.40 -1.77
C GLN A 67 -2.88 11.75 -2.31
N ASN A 68 -2.72 11.91 -3.63
CA ASN A 68 -2.32 13.16 -4.26
C ASN A 68 -3.51 13.96 -4.80
N VAL A 69 -4.71 13.33 -4.88
CA VAL A 69 -5.95 13.93 -5.40
C VAL A 69 -6.97 14.15 -4.29
N PHE A 70 -7.01 13.28 -3.29
CA PHE A 70 -7.92 13.35 -2.16
C PHE A 70 -7.14 13.51 -0.86
N ASP A 71 -7.64 14.33 0.05
CA ASP A 71 -7.10 14.43 1.39
C ASP A 71 -8.06 13.76 2.39
N ASN A 72 -7.50 13.30 3.52
CA ASN A 72 -8.22 12.77 4.67
C ASN A 72 -8.30 13.83 5.78
N LEU A 73 -8.91 13.48 6.90
CA LEU A 73 -8.85 14.34 8.09
C LEU A 73 -7.43 14.43 8.66
N TRP A 74 -6.69 13.35 8.60
CA TRP A 74 -5.29 13.21 9.03
C TRP A 74 -4.52 12.42 7.99
N ARG A 75 -3.19 12.55 7.99
CA ARG A 75 -2.28 11.78 7.14
C ARG A 75 -1.08 11.27 7.94
N PHE A 76 -0.31 10.37 7.38
CA PHE A 76 1.00 9.98 7.90
C PHE A 76 2.09 10.94 7.41
N ASP A 77 3.07 11.23 8.26
CA ASP A 77 4.32 11.87 7.85
C ASP A 77 5.37 10.81 7.44
N ASP A 78 6.57 11.25 7.05
CA ASP A 78 7.66 10.37 6.64
C ASP A 78 8.08 9.35 7.72
N ASP A 79 7.85 9.66 8.99
CA ASP A 79 8.12 8.80 10.14
C ASP A 79 6.89 7.97 10.58
N LEU A 80 5.81 7.99 9.79
CA LEU A 80 4.53 7.33 10.07
C LEU A 80 3.81 7.83 11.33
N ASN A 81 4.07 9.07 11.75
CA ASN A 81 3.27 9.71 12.77
C ASN A 81 1.99 10.30 12.15
N ILE A 82 0.90 10.25 12.91
CA ILE A 82 -0.36 10.87 12.50
C ILE A 82 -0.24 12.39 12.65
N VAL A 83 -0.43 13.10 11.56
CA VAL A 83 -0.39 14.57 11.52
C VAL A 83 -1.71 15.13 10.96
N PRO A 84 -2.05 16.40 11.28
CA PRO A 84 -3.25 17.02 10.74
C PRO A 84 -3.16 17.16 9.21
N ASP A 85 -4.28 16.85 8.53
CA ASP A 85 -4.45 17.17 7.11
C ASP A 85 -5.64 18.13 6.94
N ILE A 86 -6.85 17.72 6.58
CA ILE A 86 -8.04 18.59 6.58
C ILE A 86 -8.41 19.04 8.00
N ALA A 87 -8.23 18.17 8.99
CA ALA A 87 -8.42 18.56 10.39
C ALA A 87 -7.37 19.59 10.83
N SER A 88 -7.76 20.52 11.71
CA SER A 88 -6.86 21.54 12.25
C SER A 88 -5.87 20.98 13.29
N ALA A 89 -6.17 19.81 13.87
CA ALA A 89 -5.34 19.12 14.86
C ALA A 89 -5.63 17.62 14.88
N VAL A 90 -4.68 16.84 15.39
CA VAL A 90 -4.93 15.45 15.79
C VAL A 90 -5.71 15.47 17.10
N PRO A 91 -6.87 14.80 17.21
CA PRO A 91 -7.67 14.82 18.42
C PRO A 91 -6.98 14.02 19.54
N THR A 92 -7.00 14.59 20.74
CA THR A 92 -6.51 13.98 21.98
C THR A 92 -7.43 14.35 23.13
N GLN A 93 -7.33 13.65 24.28
CA GLN A 93 -8.03 14.09 25.48
C GLN A 93 -7.47 15.43 26.00
N ALA A 94 -6.18 15.66 25.84
CA ALA A 94 -5.51 16.89 26.30
C ALA A 94 -6.00 18.16 25.58
N ASN A 95 -6.37 18.05 24.29
CA ASN A 95 -6.93 19.18 23.54
C ASN A 95 -8.46 19.15 23.45
N ASN A 96 -9.13 18.31 24.26
CA ASN A 96 -10.58 18.08 24.24
C ASN A 96 -11.13 17.57 22.89
N GLY A 97 -10.25 17.09 22.01
CA GLY A 97 -10.65 16.45 20.76
C GLY A 97 -11.20 15.04 20.97
N ILE A 98 -10.89 14.41 22.10
CA ILE A 98 -11.44 13.12 22.52
C ILE A 98 -12.05 13.29 23.91
N SER A 99 -13.28 12.81 24.11
CA SER A 99 -13.96 12.81 25.40
C SER A 99 -13.23 11.95 26.44
N SER A 100 -13.49 12.18 27.73
CA SER A 100 -12.84 11.45 28.82
C SER A 100 -13.11 9.94 28.83
N ASP A 101 -14.26 9.52 28.28
CA ASP A 101 -14.63 8.11 28.09
C ASP A 101 -14.04 7.49 26.80
N GLY A 102 -13.35 8.29 25.96
CA GLY A 102 -12.75 7.86 24.70
C GLY A 102 -13.74 7.58 23.58
N LEU A 103 -15.03 7.85 23.76
CA LEU A 103 -16.08 7.45 22.81
C LEU A 103 -16.52 8.55 21.86
N THR A 104 -16.15 9.81 22.09
CA THR A 104 -16.53 10.94 21.23
C THR A 104 -15.31 11.71 20.79
N TYR A 105 -15.18 11.85 19.48
CA TYR A 105 -14.16 12.68 18.83
C TYR A 105 -14.81 13.95 18.33
N THR A 106 -14.24 15.11 18.65
CA THR A 106 -14.63 16.41 18.11
C THR A 106 -13.50 16.92 17.23
N VAL A 107 -13.75 17.01 15.94
CA VAL A 107 -12.77 17.36 14.93
C VAL A 107 -13.11 18.71 14.33
N HIS A 108 -12.22 19.67 14.48
CA HIS A 108 -12.34 20.97 13.84
C HIS A 108 -11.61 20.95 12.50
N LEU A 109 -12.27 21.38 11.44
CA LEU A 109 -11.73 21.41 10.09
C LEU A 109 -11.03 22.76 9.83
N LYS A 110 -10.02 22.77 8.97
CA LYS A 110 -9.48 23.99 8.37
C LYS A 110 -10.56 24.68 7.53
N THR A 111 -10.62 26.00 7.56
CA THR A 111 -11.73 26.77 6.96
C THR A 111 -11.49 27.17 5.50
N ASP A 112 -10.30 26.97 4.99
CA ASP A 112 -9.85 27.37 3.65
C ASP A 112 -9.73 26.19 2.67
N VAL A 113 -10.15 24.99 3.09
CA VAL A 113 -10.13 23.79 2.24
C VAL A 113 -11.12 23.92 1.09
N LYS A 114 -10.63 23.65 -0.12
CA LYS A 114 -11.44 23.67 -1.34
C LYS A 114 -11.17 22.45 -2.18
N PHE A 115 -12.20 21.98 -2.83
CA PHE A 115 -12.08 21.07 -3.95
C PHE A 115 -11.43 21.75 -5.16
N ASN A 116 -10.80 20.98 -6.02
CA ASN A 116 -10.12 21.50 -7.21
C ASN A 116 -11.08 22.08 -8.28
N ASN A 117 -12.38 21.86 -8.15
CA ASN A 117 -13.42 22.56 -8.94
C ASN A 117 -13.79 23.94 -8.35
N GLY A 118 -13.26 24.31 -7.17
CA GLY A 118 -13.51 25.59 -6.49
C GLY A 118 -14.58 25.55 -5.40
N ASP A 119 -15.32 24.47 -5.26
CA ASP A 119 -16.30 24.29 -4.17
C ASP A 119 -15.58 24.33 -2.81
N ALA A 120 -16.20 24.99 -1.83
CA ALA A 120 -15.72 24.95 -0.45
C ALA A 120 -16.03 23.57 0.14
N MET A 121 -15.02 22.96 0.80
CA MET A 121 -15.20 21.72 1.55
C MET A 121 -15.76 22.05 2.95
N THR A 122 -16.67 21.23 3.44
CA THR A 122 -17.33 21.40 4.73
C THR A 122 -17.47 20.06 5.48
N SER A 123 -17.89 20.12 6.73
CA SER A 123 -18.22 18.93 7.53
C SER A 123 -19.27 18.00 6.87
N LYS A 124 -20.13 18.54 5.99
CA LYS A 124 -21.12 17.73 5.26
C LYS A 124 -20.45 16.79 4.24
N ASP A 125 -19.35 17.23 3.66
CA ASP A 125 -18.58 16.39 2.72
C ASP A 125 -17.92 15.22 3.44
N VAL A 126 -17.50 15.39 4.69
CA VAL A 126 -17.03 14.29 5.54
C VAL A 126 -18.17 13.30 5.82
N LEU A 127 -19.32 13.79 6.21
CA LEU A 127 -20.50 12.95 6.46
C LEU A 127 -20.87 12.13 5.21
N TYR A 128 -20.96 12.81 4.07
CA TYR A 128 -21.26 12.15 2.80
C TYR A 128 -20.24 11.07 2.48
N SER A 129 -18.95 11.41 2.50
CA SER A 129 -17.87 10.49 2.12
C SER A 129 -17.84 9.22 2.98
N TRP A 130 -17.92 9.37 4.30
CA TRP A 130 -17.84 8.24 5.21
C TRP A 130 -19.10 7.36 5.18
N ASN A 131 -20.29 7.96 5.11
CA ASN A 131 -21.52 7.18 4.94
C ASN A 131 -21.56 6.44 3.60
N ARG A 132 -21.08 7.07 2.54
CA ARG A 132 -20.94 6.47 1.23
C ARG A 132 -20.00 5.26 1.25
N ALA A 133 -18.82 5.41 1.84
CA ALA A 133 -17.83 4.35 1.93
C ALA A 133 -18.38 3.13 2.70
N VAL A 134 -19.11 3.36 3.81
CA VAL A 134 -19.76 2.29 4.57
C VAL A 134 -20.87 1.61 3.76
N ALA A 135 -21.68 2.38 3.03
CA ALA A 135 -22.77 1.83 2.21
C ALA A 135 -22.25 1.02 1.01
N LEU A 136 -21.14 1.44 0.40
CA LEU A 136 -20.47 0.73 -0.71
C LEU A 136 -19.83 -0.59 -0.27
N GLN A 137 -19.44 -0.70 1.01
CA GLN A 137 -18.81 -1.90 1.58
C GLN A 137 -17.54 -2.35 0.82
N GLY A 138 -16.72 -1.38 0.38
CA GLY A 138 -15.39 -1.66 -0.19
C GLY A 138 -14.44 -2.25 0.86
N ALA A 139 -13.24 -2.63 0.42
CA ALA A 139 -12.26 -3.36 1.22
C ALA A 139 -11.94 -2.70 2.58
N TYR A 140 -11.88 -1.38 2.60
CA TYR A 140 -11.52 -0.59 3.80
C TYR A 140 -12.72 0.00 4.55
N ALA A 141 -13.95 -0.35 4.18
CA ALA A 141 -15.15 0.13 4.89
C ALA A 141 -15.13 -0.24 6.39
N SER A 142 -14.53 -1.39 6.73
CA SER A 142 -14.34 -1.87 8.11
C SER A 142 -13.52 -0.93 8.99
N ASN A 143 -12.71 -0.04 8.43
CA ASN A 143 -11.99 0.99 9.18
C ASN A 143 -12.92 1.94 9.95
N LEU A 144 -14.18 2.05 9.53
CA LEU A 144 -15.22 2.83 10.18
C LEU A 144 -16.12 1.99 11.12
N SER A 145 -15.84 0.70 11.32
CA SER A 145 -16.73 -0.25 12.00
C SER A 145 -17.03 0.08 13.46
N ALA A 146 -16.12 0.77 14.16
CA ALA A 146 -16.34 1.19 15.54
C ALA A 146 -17.33 2.36 15.69
N ILE A 147 -17.70 3.05 14.59
CA ILE A 147 -18.60 4.19 14.61
C ILE A 147 -20.04 3.73 14.80
N ALA A 148 -20.78 4.41 15.70
CA ALA A 148 -22.17 4.05 15.96
C ALA A 148 -23.04 4.20 14.70
N GLY A 149 -23.82 3.15 14.41
CA GLY A 149 -24.68 3.09 13.21
C GLY A 149 -24.01 2.50 11.96
N TYR A 150 -22.74 2.10 12.02
CA TYR A 150 -22.05 1.45 10.92
C TYR A 150 -22.83 0.24 10.36
N GLY A 151 -23.15 -0.73 11.20
CA GLY A 151 -23.89 -1.94 10.79
C GLY A 151 -25.30 -1.66 10.29
N ASP A 152 -25.94 -0.59 10.76
CA ASP A 152 -27.27 -0.19 10.29
C ASP A 152 -27.21 0.30 8.84
N VAL A 153 -26.20 1.09 8.49
CA VAL A 153 -25.98 1.56 7.11
C VAL A 153 -25.68 0.38 6.17
N GLN A 154 -24.79 -0.52 6.55
CA GLN A 154 -24.51 -1.73 5.74
C GLN A 154 -25.75 -2.58 5.52
N LYS A 155 -26.54 -2.80 6.57
CA LYS A 155 -27.81 -3.53 6.49
C LYS A 155 -28.82 -2.84 5.56
N ALA A 156 -28.90 -1.51 5.61
CA ALA A 156 -29.78 -0.74 4.73
C ALA A 156 -29.34 -0.78 3.26
N ALA A 157 -28.04 -0.76 3.00
CA ALA A 157 -27.49 -0.87 1.66
C ALA A 157 -27.69 -2.26 1.04
N GLY A 158 -27.71 -3.31 1.87
CA GLY A 158 -27.74 -4.70 1.43
C GLY A 158 -26.38 -5.21 0.97
N ALA A 159 -26.30 -6.48 0.60
CA ALA A 159 -25.05 -7.07 0.16
C ALA A 159 -24.61 -6.50 -1.22
N PRO A 160 -23.34 -6.11 -1.37
CA PRO A 160 -22.83 -5.71 -2.67
C PRO A 160 -22.86 -6.89 -3.66
N PRO A 161 -23.01 -6.63 -4.97
CA PRO A 161 -22.98 -7.68 -5.98
C PRO A 161 -21.66 -8.44 -5.95
N SER A 162 -21.71 -9.75 -6.18
CA SER A 162 -20.52 -10.63 -6.18
C SER A 162 -19.54 -10.35 -7.34
N ASN A 163 -19.96 -9.60 -8.36
CA ASN A 163 -19.12 -9.17 -9.49
C ASN A 163 -18.88 -7.68 -9.38
N SER A 164 -17.62 -7.27 -9.34
CA SER A 164 -17.20 -5.86 -9.29
C SER A 164 -17.51 -5.04 -10.57
N SER A 165 -17.99 -5.69 -11.62
CA SER A 165 -18.35 -5.04 -12.88
C SER A 165 -19.64 -5.64 -13.44
N GLY A 166 -20.55 -4.78 -13.92
CA GLY A 166 -21.79 -5.18 -14.55
C GLY A 166 -23.01 -4.35 -14.14
N SER A 167 -24.17 -4.63 -14.73
CA SER A 167 -25.40 -3.88 -14.46
C SER A 167 -25.84 -3.92 -12.99
N GLY A 168 -25.52 -5.00 -12.26
CA GLY A 168 -25.81 -5.14 -10.82
C GLY A 168 -25.00 -4.13 -9.99
N THR A 169 -23.72 -3.99 -10.26
CA THR A 169 -22.84 -3.02 -9.58
C THR A 169 -23.28 -1.59 -9.86
N VAL A 170 -23.56 -1.26 -11.11
CA VAL A 170 -24.08 0.07 -11.50
C VAL A 170 -25.36 0.39 -10.74
N SER A 171 -26.32 -0.56 -10.69
CA SER A 171 -27.59 -0.35 -9.99
C SER A 171 -27.41 -0.22 -8.47
N PHE A 172 -26.49 -0.96 -7.89
CA PHE A 172 -26.17 -0.90 -6.45
C PHE A 172 -25.59 0.47 -6.09
N GLN A 173 -24.54 0.90 -6.79
CA GLN A 173 -23.91 2.21 -6.54
C GLN A 173 -24.90 3.36 -6.78
N GLN A 174 -25.64 3.32 -7.88
CA GLN A 174 -26.66 4.34 -8.18
C GLN A 174 -27.75 4.42 -7.10
N ASN A 175 -28.17 3.28 -6.54
CA ASN A 175 -29.14 3.28 -5.45
C ASN A 175 -28.57 3.93 -4.19
N ILE A 176 -27.32 3.65 -3.82
CA ILE A 176 -26.64 4.28 -2.69
C ILE A 176 -26.61 5.81 -2.88
N GLU A 177 -26.17 6.28 -4.04
CA GLU A 177 -26.09 7.71 -4.32
C GLU A 177 -27.46 8.38 -4.27
N ASN A 178 -28.51 7.76 -4.81
CA ASN A 178 -29.85 8.28 -4.74
C ASN A 178 -30.38 8.39 -3.28
N ARG A 179 -29.97 7.46 -2.41
CA ARG A 179 -30.34 7.49 -0.99
C ARG A 179 -29.60 8.57 -0.22
N LEU A 180 -28.30 8.72 -0.48
CA LEU A 180 -27.48 9.76 0.13
C LEU A 180 -27.96 11.15 -0.30
N ALA A 181 -28.21 11.37 -1.59
CA ALA A 181 -28.76 12.62 -2.12
C ALA A 181 -30.14 12.98 -1.53
N ALA A 182 -30.96 11.96 -1.21
CA ALA A 182 -32.25 12.15 -0.54
C ALA A 182 -32.11 12.36 0.96
N ASN A 183 -30.89 12.34 1.52
CA ASN A 183 -30.62 12.34 2.96
C ASN A 183 -31.40 11.26 3.71
N ASP A 184 -31.46 10.04 3.14
CA ASP A 184 -32.15 8.91 3.77
C ASP A 184 -31.45 8.54 5.10
N PRO A 185 -32.12 8.70 6.25
CA PRO A 185 -31.49 8.48 7.55
C PRO A 185 -30.99 7.04 7.76
N LYS A 186 -31.45 6.09 6.98
CA LYS A 186 -30.95 4.69 7.02
C LYS A 186 -29.55 4.53 6.44
N PHE A 187 -29.14 5.50 5.62
CA PHE A 187 -27.81 5.54 5.00
C PHE A 187 -26.86 6.50 5.73
N MET A 188 -27.26 6.98 6.92
CA MET A 188 -26.46 7.86 7.75
C MET A 188 -26.10 7.16 9.07
N MET A 189 -24.80 7.02 9.34
CA MET A 189 -24.33 6.54 10.64
C MET A 189 -24.78 7.51 11.74
N SER A 190 -25.43 6.99 12.77
CA SER A 190 -25.87 7.82 13.92
C SER A 190 -24.70 8.42 14.71
N GLY A 191 -23.51 7.88 14.52
CA GLY A 191 -22.29 8.32 15.18
C GLY A 191 -21.54 9.44 14.46
N VAL A 192 -21.89 9.85 13.25
CA VAL A 192 -21.20 10.95 12.55
C VAL A 192 -22.16 12.11 12.35
N THR A 193 -21.83 13.26 12.91
CA THR A 193 -22.67 14.46 12.86
C THR A 193 -21.86 15.71 12.51
N ALA A 194 -22.51 16.71 11.92
CA ALA A 194 -21.93 18.00 11.55
C ALA A 194 -22.66 19.12 12.31
N PRO A 195 -22.22 19.48 13.52
CA PRO A 195 -22.84 20.54 14.32
C PRO A 195 -22.82 21.91 13.62
N ASP A 196 -21.77 22.17 12.86
CA ASP A 196 -21.59 23.35 12.01
C ASP A 196 -20.72 23.00 10.78
N ALA A 197 -20.48 23.96 9.90
CA ALA A 197 -19.75 23.78 8.65
C ALA A 197 -18.29 23.31 8.82
N ASN A 198 -17.69 23.53 9.98
CA ASN A 198 -16.27 23.28 10.22
C ASN A 198 -16.04 22.31 11.41
N THR A 199 -17.07 21.66 11.89
CA THR A 199 -16.95 20.70 13.00
C THR A 199 -17.60 19.37 12.63
N VAL A 200 -16.85 18.29 12.77
CA VAL A 200 -17.34 16.92 12.70
C VAL A 200 -17.31 16.32 14.10
N GLN A 201 -18.38 15.69 14.52
CA GLN A 201 -18.42 14.93 15.74
C GLN A 201 -18.61 13.45 15.43
N ILE A 202 -17.70 12.61 15.94
CA ILE A 202 -17.68 11.16 15.69
C ILE A 202 -17.91 10.46 17.03
N ARG A 203 -18.97 9.68 17.13
CA ARG A 203 -19.29 8.88 18.31
C ARG A 203 -19.11 7.41 18.01
N LEU A 204 -18.29 6.75 18.80
CA LEU A 204 -18.05 5.32 18.72
C LEU A 204 -19.16 4.52 19.43
N ALA A 205 -19.39 3.31 18.96
CA ALA A 205 -20.25 2.31 19.62
C ALA A 205 -19.50 1.59 20.76
N HIS A 206 -18.19 1.50 20.68
CA HIS A 206 -17.29 0.89 21.67
C HIS A 206 -15.92 1.56 21.62
N ALA A 207 -15.10 1.35 22.64
CA ALA A 207 -13.73 1.85 22.66
C ALA A 207 -12.90 1.28 21.50
N CYS A 208 -12.05 2.11 20.90
CA CYS A 208 -11.24 1.79 19.75
C CYS A 208 -9.89 2.50 19.83
N GLY A 209 -8.83 1.77 20.14
CA GLY A 209 -7.48 2.34 20.22
C GLY A 209 -6.81 2.53 18.87
N TRP A 210 -7.24 1.80 17.85
CA TRP A 210 -6.67 1.77 16.50
C TRP A 210 -7.37 2.69 15.49
N CYS A 211 -8.59 3.14 15.79
CA CYS A 211 -9.45 3.86 14.84
C CYS A 211 -8.77 5.04 14.18
N LEU A 212 -8.05 5.88 14.96
CA LEU A 212 -7.41 7.06 14.41
C LEU A 212 -6.33 6.68 13.37
N ALA A 213 -5.57 5.62 13.61
CA ALA A 213 -4.60 5.12 12.65
C ALA A 213 -5.28 4.60 11.37
N ALA A 214 -6.36 3.84 11.50
CA ALA A 214 -7.12 3.32 10.36
C ALA A 214 -7.80 4.42 9.53
N TRP A 215 -8.29 5.49 10.19
CA TRP A 215 -8.88 6.63 9.48
C TRP A 215 -7.85 7.52 8.78
N THR A 216 -6.58 7.33 9.10
CA THR A 216 -5.45 8.04 8.49
C THR A 216 -4.99 7.38 7.18
N LEU A 217 -5.44 6.15 6.90
CA LEU A 217 -5.09 5.44 5.66
C LEU A 217 -5.53 6.27 4.44
N GLU A 218 -4.55 6.77 3.71
CA GLU A 218 -4.75 7.74 2.66
C GLU A 218 -5.36 7.15 1.38
N GLY A 219 -6.09 8.00 0.67
CA GLY A 219 -6.69 7.62 -0.60
C GLY A 219 -7.81 6.58 -0.53
N THR A 220 -8.22 6.18 0.67
CA THR A 220 -9.22 5.14 0.88
C THR A 220 -10.48 5.69 1.57
N THR A 221 -11.14 4.85 2.35
CA THR A 221 -12.41 5.11 3.05
C THR A 221 -12.43 6.43 3.84
N GLY A 222 -11.27 6.91 4.34
CA GLY A 222 -11.16 8.20 5.02
C GLY A 222 -11.16 9.41 4.09
N ALA A 223 -10.91 9.23 2.81
CA ALA A 223 -10.78 10.31 1.83
C ALA A 223 -12.09 11.07 1.61
N ILE A 224 -11.98 12.39 1.45
CA ILE A 224 -13.15 13.25 1.30
C ILE A 224 -13.42 13.50 -0.18
N VAL A 225 -14.61 13.13 -0.64
CA VAL A 225 -15.06 13.27 -2.02
C VAL A 225 -16.16 14.31 -2.16
N ASN A 226 -16.27 14.93 -3.34
CA ASN A 226 -17.29 15.93 -3.64
C ASN A 226 -18.58 15.23 -4.07
N GLU A 227 -19.64 15.34 -3.28
CA GLU A 227 -20.95 14.73 -3.54
C GLU A 227 -21.50 15.07 -4.92
N LYS A 228 -21.48 16.34 -5.32
CA LYS A 228 -22.03 16.77 -6.62
C LYS A 228 -21.34 16.06 -7.78
N THR A 229 -20.02 15.95 -7.70
CA THR A 229 -19.21 15.28 -8.72
C THR A 229 -19.52 13.80 -8.81
N VAL A 230 -19.56 13.09 -7.68
CA VAL A 230 -19.89 11.66 -7.63
C VAL A 230 -21.27 11.42 -8.22
N GLN A 231 -22.25 12.24 -7.92
CA GLN A 231 -23.62 12.10 -8.43
C GLN A 231 -23.77 12.33 -9.93
N THR A 232 -22.79 12.98 -10.60
CA THR A 232 -22.84 13.12 -12.07
C THR A 232 -22.66 11.78 -12.78
N ASP A 233 -21.88 10.85 -12.23
CA ASP A 233 -21.68 9.51 -12.74
C ASP A 233 -21.15 8.59 -11.59
N PRO A 234 -22.03 8.06 -10.76
CA PRO A 234 -21.68 7.30 -9.56
C PRO A 234 -20.71 6.14 -9.75
N VAL A 235 -20.54 5.66 -10.96
CA VAL A 235 -19.73 4.48 -11.28
C VAL A 235 -18.37 4.86 -11.84
N ASN A 236 -18.29 5.92 -12.68
CA ASN A 236 -17.07 6.22 -13.43
C ASN A 236 -16.54 7.65 -13.20
N TRP A 237 -17.09 8.42 -12.24
CA TRP A 237 -16.65 9.78 -11.95
C TRP A 237 -15.12 9.86 -11.73
N TRP A 238 -14.56 8.89 -11.04
CA TRP A 238 -13.16 8.81 -10.68
C TRP A 238 -12.20 8.67 -11.88
N SER A 239 -12.66 8.13 -13.01
CA SER A 239 -11.84 7.93 -14.22
C SER A 239 -11.91 9.08 -15.23
N LYS A 240 -12.68 10.13 -14.91
CA LYS A 240 -12.89 11.26 -15.81
C LYS A 240 -11.94 12.41 -15.47
N PRO A 241 -11.22 12.96 -16.46
CA PRO A 241 -10.43 14.15 -16.27
C PRO A 241 -11.27 15.34 -15.77
N VAL A 242 -10.65 16.16 -14.91
CA VAL A 242 -11.26 17.40 -14.41
C VAL A 242 -10.95 18.54 -15.37
N THR A 243 -11.98 19.30 -15.72
CA THR A 243 -11.81 20.60 -16.38
C THR A 243 -12.00 21.69 -15.32
N PRO A 244 -10.98 22.49 -14.97
CA PRO A 244 -11.09 23.53 -13.95
C PRO A 244 -12.29 24.44 -14.20
N GLY A 245 -13.13 24.63 -13.18
CA GLY A 245 -14.35 25.43 -13.26
C GLY A 245 -15.57 24.74 -13.86
N GLN A 246 -15.49 23.43 -14.15
CA GLN A 246 -16.63 22.61 -14.56
C GLN A 246 -16.97 21.57 -13.49
N GLU A 247 -18.23 21.17 -13.43
CA GLU A 247 -18.67 20.06 -12.58
C GLU A 247 -18.33 18.71 -13.24
N GLY A 248 -17.98 17.71 -12.39
CA GLY A 248 -17.71 16.35 -12.83
C GLY A 248 -16.21 16.02 -12.93
N GLY A 249 -15.94 14.74 -13.06
CA GLY A 249 -14.58 14.18 -13.09
C GLY A 249 -14.05 13.82 -11.68
N MET A 250 -12.76 13.47 -11.60
CA MET A 250 -12.08 13.07 -10.36
C MET A 250 -11.75 14.31 -9.50
N VAL A 251 -12.79 14.92 -8.94
CA VAL A 251 -12.68 16.12 -8.10
C VAL A 251 -12.31 15.74 -6.67
N GLY A 252 -11.19 16.26 -6.19
CA GLY A 252 -10.69 16.06 -4.84
C GLY A 252 -10.19 17.36 -4.22
N THR A 253 -9.71 17.29 -2.99
CA THR A 253 -9.14 18.40 -2.22
C THR A 253 -7.62 18.49 -2.34
N GLY A 254 -6.97 17.45 -2.91
CA GLY A 254 -5.52 17.28 -2.98
C GLY A 254 -4.79 18.27 -3.86
N ALA A 255 -3.48 18.17 -3.80
CA ALA A 255 -2.55 19.07 -4.49
C ALA A 255 -2.55 18.93 -6.02
N PHE A 256 -3.07 17.82 -6.54
CA PHE A 256 -3.13 17.52 -7.97
C PHE A 256 -4.52 17.07 -8.39
N TYR A 257 -4.81 17.20 -9.68
CA TYR A 257 -6.04 16.73 -10.29
C TYR A 257 -5.76 15.98 -11.59
N LEU A 258 -6.58 14.99 -11.92
CA LEU A 258 -6.50 14.24 -13.17
C LEU A 258 -6.85 15.15 -14.35
N SER A 259 -5.89 15.41 -15.25
CA SER A 259 -6.06 16.26 -16.43
C SER A 259 -6.24 15.47 -17.73
N ALA A 260 -5.69 14.24 -17.78
CA ALA A 260 -5.89 13.31 -18.91
C ALA A 260 -5.75 11.87 -18.42
N PHE A 261 -6.55 10.97 -19.01
CA PHE A 261 -6.48 9.54 -18.75
C PHE A 261 -6.76 8.75 -20.02
N THR A 262 -5.86 7.86 -20.37
CA THR A 262 -6.02 6.88 -21.42
C THR A 262 -5.82 5.50 -20.82
N ALA A 263 -6.90 4.76 -20.66
CA ALA A 263 -6.91 3.47 -19.98
C ALA A 263 -5.82 2.53 -20.52
N LYS A 264 -5.05 1.91 -19.62
CA LYS A 264 -3.94 1.00 -19.92
C LYS A 264 -2.78 1.63 -20.72
N GLN A 265 -2.69 2.96 -20.78
CA GLN A 265 -1.63 3.66 -21.50
C GLN A 265 -0.98 4.75 -20.66
N SER A 266 -1.77 5.72 -20.16
CA SER A 266 -1.18 6.88 -19.45
C SER A 266 -2.19 7.64 -18.62
N MET A 267 -1.64 8.35 -17.63
CA MET A 267 -2.33 9.30 -16.76
C MET A 267 -1.51 10.59 -16.69
N VAL A 268 -2.17 11.73 -16.71
CA VAL A 268 -1.54 13.04 -16.51
C VAL A 268 -2.26 13.78 -15.41
N PHE A 269 -1.50 14.17 -14.40
CA PHE A 269 -1.98 14.97 -13.28
C PHE A 269 -1.34 16.36 -13.33
N LYS A 270 -2.13 17.40 -12.99
CA LYS A 270 -1.64 18.77 -12.93
C LYS A 270 -1.81 19.34 -11.52
N ALA A 271 -0.85 20.18 -11.13
CA ALA A 271 -0.91 20.85 -9.86
C ALA A 271 -2.08 21.84 -9.78
N VAL A 272 -2.75 21.87 -8.64
CA VAL A 272 -3.78 22.85 -8.32
C VAL A 272 -3.09 24.16 -7.96
N SER A 273 -3.24 25.20 -8.81
CA SER A 273 -2.50 26.46 -8.70
C SER A 273 -2.66 27.19 -7.37
N ASN A 274 -3.82 27.08 -6.75
CA ASN A 274 -4.15 27.71 -5.47
C ASN A 274 -4.57 26.67 -4.43
N TRP A 275 -3.94 25.50 -4.44
CA TRP A 275 -4.20 24.48 -3.45
C TRP A 275 -4.07 25.02 -2.03
N TRP A 276 -4.98 24.66 -1.15
CA TRP A 276 -5.11 25.17 0.21
C TRP A 276 -3.96 24.68 1.12
N GLY A 277 -3.44 23.45 0.90
CA GLY A 277 -2.44 22.80 1.76
C GLY A 277 -1.02 23.35 1.66
N SER A 278 -0.09 22.73 2.36
CA SER A 278 1.33 23.11 2.43
C SER A 278 2.20 21.86 2.62
N PRO A 279 3.41 21.80 1.99
CA PRO A 279 3.98 22.80 1.07
C PRO A 279 3.21 22.88 -0.25
N LYS A 280 3.26 24.04 -0.91
CA LYS A 280 2.66 24.18 -2.24
C LYS A 280 3.44 23.35 -3.26
N PRO A 281 2.79 22.71 -4.25
CA PRO A 281 3.48 21.95 -5.28
C PRO A 281 4.53 22.76 -6.01
N THR A 282 5.73 22.23 -6.12
CA THR A 282 6.76 22.74 -7.04
C THR A 282 6.57 22.13 -8.41
N LEU A 283 6.19 20.85 -8.49
CA LEU A 283 5.82 20.21 -9.74
C LEU A 283 4.60 20.89 -10.34
N SER A 284 4.62 21.09 -11.65
CA SER A 284 3.46 21.56 -12.42
C SER A 284 2.61 20.40 -12.96
N GLU A 285 3.25 19.25 -13.19
CA GLU A 285 2.63 18.10 -13.86
C GLU A 285 3.32 16.81 -13.42
N VAL A 286 2.55 15.70 -13.39
CA VAL A 286 3.04 14.33 -13.17
C VAL A 286 2.50 13.48 -14.31
N ASP A 287 3.41 12.94 -15.13
CA ASP A 287 3.14 12.08 -16.28
C ASP A 287 3.42 10.62 -15.91
N ILE A 288 2.41 9.79 -15.90
CA ILE A 288 2.52 8.38 -15.54
C ILE A 288 2.21 7.52 -16.76
N ALA A 289 3.18 6.71 -17.19
CA ALA A 289 2.98 5.68 -18.20
C ALA A 289 2.47 4.39 -17.54
N ILE A 290 1.51 3.69 -18.16
CA ILE A 290 1.03 2.39 -17.69
C ILE A 290 1.62 1.32 -18.60
N HIS A 291 2.54 0.50 -18.06
CA HIS A 291 3.24 -0.52 -18.80
C HIS A 291 2.93 -1.93 -18.26
N ASP A 292 3.21 -2.94 -19.07
CA ASP A 292 3.24 -4.33 -18.62
C ASP A 292 4.54 -4.60 -17.84
N PRO A 293 4.54 -5.44 -16.79
CA PRO A 293 5.75 -5.77 -16.03
C PRO A 293 6.92 -6.29 -16.88
N SER A 294 6.65 -6.86 -18.04
CA SER A 294 7.70 -7.29 -18.99
C SER A 294 8.50 -6.12 -19.59
N ALA A 295 7.99 -4.88 -19.53
CA ALA A 295 8.66 -3.69 -20.05
C ALA A 295 9.75 -3.14 -19.11
N VAL A 296 9.83 -3.58 -17.85
CA VAL A 296 10.70 -2.97 -16.83
C VAL A 296 12.17 -2.83 -17.26
N ALA A 297 12.71 -3.81 -18.00
CA ALA A 297 14.10 -3.72 -18.47
C ALA A 297 14.29 -2.63 -19.54
N ALA A 298 13.29 -2.42 -20.40
CA ALA A 298 13.30 -1.32 -21.37
C ALA A 298 13.13 0.03 -20.67
N ASP A 299 12.31 0.08 -19.62
CA ASP A 299 12.07 1.29 -18.85
C ASP A 299 13.29 1.71 -18.03
N VAL A 300 14.06 0.75 -17.48
CA VAL A 300 15.37 1.04 -16.86
C VAL A 300 16.32 1.67 -17.87
N ASN A 301 16.37 1.16 -19.10
CA ASN A 301 17.16 1.79 -20.16
C ASN A 301 16.65 3.20 -20.53
N ALA A 302 15.33 3.39 -20.56
CA ALA A 302 14.72 4.71 -20.80
C ALA A 302 15.01 5.69 -19.65
N TRP A 303 15.00 5.20 -18.40
CA TRP A 303 15.42 5.96 -17.23
C TRP A 303 16.91 6.34 -17.33
N GLU A 304 17.82 5.42 -17.67
CA GLU A 304 19.24 5.74 -17.87
C GLU A 304 19.47 6.83 -18.94
N GLN A 305 18.54 6.97 -19.89
CA GLN A 305 18.55 8.00 -20.94
C GLN A 305 17.81 9.28 -20.55
N GLY A 306 17.20 9.35 -19.35
CA GLY A 306 16.47 10.52 -18.86
C GLY A 306 15.06 10.66 -19.42
N SER A 307 14.46 9.60 -19.98
CA SER A 307 13.05 9.61 -20.42
C SER A 307 12.08 9.48 -19.26
N PHE A 308 12.48 8.77 -18.20
CA PHE A 308 11.80 8.69 -16.90
C PHE A 308 12.68 9.27 -15.81
N ASP A 309 12.09 9.85 -14.79
CA ASP A 309 12.78 10.45 -13.65
C ASP A 309 13.02 9.42 -12.52
N LEU A 310 12.14 8.43 -12.42
CA LEU A 310 12.23 7.36 -11.44
C LEU A 310 11.53 6.08 -11.94
N ILE A 311 11.85 4.94 -11.29
CA ILE A 311 11.15 3.65 -11.47
C ILE A 311 11.00 2.99 -10.10
N GLY A 312 9.89 2.30 -9.89
CA GLY A 312 9.60 1.53 -8.67
C GLY A 312 8.44 2.08 -7.84
N TYR A 313 7.77 3.13 -8.33
CA TYR A 313 6.50 3.60 -7.78
C TYR A 313 5.33 2.73 -8.28
N GLY A 314 4.18 2.87 -7.65
CA GLY A 314 2.93 2.29 -8.13
C GLY A 314 2.69 0.86 -7.70
N GLY A 315 2.92 0.54 -6.44
CA GLY A 315 2.42 -0.68 -5.81
C GLY A 315 3.28 -1.91 -5.97
N ASP A 316 4.11 -2.01 -7.00
CA ASP A 316 4.98 -3.17 -7.17
C ASP A 316 6.46 -2.83 -6.92
N SER A 317 6.80 -2.71 -5.64
CA SER A 317 8.17 -2.50 -5.20
C SER A 317 9.15 -3.62 -5.58
N GLY A 318 8.64 -4.74 -6.09
CA GLY A 318 9.40 -5.87 -6.59
C GLY A 318 9.72 -5.82 -8.07
N VAL A 319 9.36 -4.75 -8.77
CA VAL A 319 9.51 -4.64 -10.23
C VAL A 319 10.97 -4.72 -10.69
N LEU A 320 11.91 -4.15 -9.92
CA LEU A 320 13.34 -4.25 -10.22
C LEU A 320 13.88 -5.64 -9.83
N THR A 321 14.12 -6.47 -10.83
CA THR A 321 14.71 -7.80 -10.63
C THR A 321 16.16 -7.72 -10.20
N TYR A 322 16.69 -8.78 -9.57
CA TYR A 322 18.08 -8.83 -9.12
C TYR A 322 19.11 -8.52 -10.23
N PRO A 323 19.00 -9.04 -11.47
CA PRO A 323 19.92 -8.66 -12.55
C PRO A 323 19.90 -7.17 -12.88
N LEU A 324 18.72 -6.52 -12.88
CA LEU A 324 18.61 -5.08 -13.11
C LEU A 324 19.27 -4.29 -11.99
N ILE A 325 19.03 -4.67 -10.73
CA ILE A 325 19.66 -4.06 -9.55
C ILE A 325 21.19 -4.18 -9.65
N GLN A 326 21.72 -5.34 -10.05
CA GLN A 326 23.17 -5.55 -10.23
C GLN A 326 23.72 -4.70 -11.38
N GLY A 327 23.00 -4.57 -12.48
CA GLY A 327 23.38 -3.70 -13.60
C GLY A 327 23.53 -2.24 -13.14
N ILE A 328 22.53 -1.75 -12.40
CA ILE A 328 22.54 -0.38 -11.85
C ILE A 328 23.69 -0.19 -10.84
N LYS A 329 23.88 -1.13 -9.90
CA LYS A 329 24.99 -1.09 -8.93
C LYS A 329 26.37 -1.13 -9.59
N GLY A 330 26.50 -1.87 -10.68
CA GLY A 330 27.74 -1.96 -11.46
C GLY A 330 28.05 -0.72 -12.31
N ASN A 331 27.07 0.15 -12.53
CA ASN A 331 27.24 1.36 -13.33
C ASN A 331 27.55 2.56 -12.43
N SER A 332 28.79 3.04 -12.45
CA SER A 332 29.26 4.13 -11.59
C SER A 332 28.47 5.43 -11.75
N ARG A 333 27.82 5.65 -12.91
CA ARG A 333 26.95 6.80 -13.15
C ARG A 333 25.65 6.73 -12.36
N PHE A 334 25.11 5.52 -12.14
CA PHE A 334 23.77 5.31 -11.62
C PHE A 334 23.72 4.61 -10.26
N SER A 335 24.83 4.03 -9.81
CA SER A 335 24.87 3.23 -8.56
C SER A 335 24.38 3.98 -7.32
N SER A 336 24.64 5.30 -7.24
CA SER A 336 24.17 6.15 -6.13
C SER A 336 22.72 6.59 -6.24
N GLN A 337 22.05 6.23 -7.34
CA GLN A 337 20.65 6.58 -7.62
C GLN A 337 19.70 5.40 -7.35
N LEU A 338 20.25 4.25 -6.96
CA LEU A 338 19.47 3.14 -6.43
C LEU A 338 19.13 3.41 -4.96
N VAL A 339 17.84 3.52 -4.68
CA VAL A 339 17.30 3.67 -3.34
C VAL A 339 16.75 2.33 -2.89
N THR A 340 17.17 1.87 -1.71
CA THR A 340 16.70 0.63 -1.10
C THR A 340 16.10 0.97 0.26
N GLN A 341 14.84 0.61 0.49
CA GLN A 341 14.11 0.95 1.70
C GLN A 341 13.24 -0.21 2.18
N PRO A 342 12.97 -0.34 3.50
CA PRO A 342 12.00 -1.30 4.00
C PRO A 342 10.62 -1.06 3.37
N LYS A 343 9.92 -2.15 3.09
CA LYS A 343 8.49 -2.14 2.77
C LYS A 343 7.74 -2.77 3.93
N GLY A 344 6.62 -2.20 4.33
CA GLY A 344 5.82 -2.66 5.45
C GLY A 344 5.11 -4.01 5.23
N ARG A 345 5.81 -4.98 4.66
CA ARG A 345 5.26 -6.29 4.28
C ARG A 345 6.08 -7.45 4.84
N THR A 346 5.39 -8.39 5.48
CA THR A 346 5.96 -9.68 5.91
C THR A 346 5.42 -10.82 5.05
N THR A 347 6.29 -11.78 4.72
CA THR A 347 5.93 -13.03 4.03
C THR A 347 6.27 -14.22 4.94
N TRP A 348 5.36 -15.19 4.99
CA TRP A 348 5.47 -16.39 5.82
C TRP A 348 4.86 -17.62 5.14
N VAL A 349 5.10 -18.81 5.72
CA VAL A 349 4.32 -20.02 5.43
C VAL A 349 3.19 -20.09 6.43
N SER A 350 1.95 -20.13 5.97
CA SER A 350 0.77 -20.38 6.80
C SER A 350 0.49 -21.87 6.87
N PHE A 351 0.26 -22.41 8.07
CA PHE A 351 -0.24 -23.76 8.29
C PHE A 351 -1.77 -23.77 8.34
N ASN A 352 -2.36 -24.82 7.80
CA ASN A 352 -3.78 -25.08 8.04
C ASN A 352 -3.95 -25.75 9.40
N ILE A 353 -4.51 -25.02 10.33
CA ILE A 353 -4.71 -25.44 11.72
C ILE A 353 -6.19 -25.76 12.00
N GLY A 354 -7.12 -25.00 11.40
CA GLY A 354 -8.54 -25.06 11.75
C GLY A 354 -9.47 -25.55 10.65
N TYR A 355 -9.01 -25.77 9.40
CA TYR A 355 -9.86 -26.20 8.30
C TYR A 355 -9.75 -27.72 8.06
N PRO A 356 -10.66 -28.55 8.62
CA PRO A 356 -10.54 -30.02 8.59
C PRO A 356 -10.71 -30.64 7.21
N ALA A 357 -11.30 -29.92 6.25
CA ALA A 357 -11.59 -30.44 4.91
C ALA A 357 -10.35 -30.84 4.11
N THR A 358 -9.20 -30.26 4.37
CA THR A 358 -7.94 -30.59 3.72
C THR A 358 -7.16 -31.66 4.46
N GLY A 359 -7.47 -31.93 5.72
CA GLY A 359 -6.82 -32.91 6.59
C GLY A 359 -5.29 -32.86 6.48
N GLY A 360 -4.53 -32.60 7.38
CA GLY A 360 -3.08 -32.59 7.32
C GLY A 360 -2.51 -32.84 8.71
N PRO A 361 -1.24 -33.16 8.81
CA PRO A 361 -0.61 -33.44 10.09
C PRO A 361 -0.47 -32.19 10.97
N PHE A 362 -0.72 -30.99 10.39
CA PHE A 362 -0.62 -29.71 11.06
C PHE A 362 -1.93 -29.25 11.72
N LEU A 363 -3.02 -30.01 11.48
CA LEU A 363 -4.37 -29.64 11.94
C LEU A 363 -4.50 -29.75 13.47
N GLY A 364 -5.08 -28.72 14.08
CA GLY A 364 -5.43 -28.67 15.49
C GLY A 364 -4.27 -28.37 16.43
N GLU A 365 -4.54 -28.49 17.73
CA GLU A 365 -3.67 -28.05 18.83
C GLU A 365 -2.99 -29.21 19.57
N SER A 366 -3.00 -30.43 19.01
CA SER A 366 -2.34 -31.57 19.62
C SER A 366 -0.81 -31.38 19.68
N ALA A 367 -0.16 -32.00 20.68
CA ALA A 367 1.29 -31.99 20.80
C ALA A 367 1.99 -32.48 19.50
N THR A 368 1.39 -33.45 18.80
CA THR A 368 1.91 -33.93 17.53
C THR A 368 1.84 -32.85 16.46
N ALA A 369 0.71 -32.17 16.29
CA ALA A 369 0.56 -31.14 15.27
C ALA A 369 1.49 -29.94 15.56
N LYS A 370 1.54 -29.45 16.80
CA LYS A 370 2.47 -28.36 17.21
C LYS A 370 3.94 -28.79 17.02
N GLY A 371 4.30 -30.00 17.42
CA GLY A 371 5.65 -30.51 17.27
C GLY A 371 6.09 -30.65 15.81
N LEU A 372 5.18 -31.05 14.92
CA LEU A 372 5.46 -31.10 13.49
C LEU A 372 5.59 -29.69 12.89
N ARG A 373 4.71 -28.73 13.24
CA ARG A 373 4.85 -27.32 12.79
C ARG A 373 6.20 -26.75 13.22
N MET A 374 6.60 -26.99 14.48
CA MET A 374 7.90 -26.55 15.00
C MET A 374 9.08 -27.24 14.28
N ALA A 375 8.96 -28.53 13.93
CA ALA A 375 10.00 -29.21 13.17
C ALA A 375 10.20 -28.57 11.78
N PHE A 376 9.10 -28.22 11.10
CA PHE A 376 9.13 -27.58 9.80
C PHE A 376 9.65 -26.14 9.86
N ASP A 377 9.38 -25.40 10.94
CA ASP A 377 9.90 -24.06 11.16
C ASP A 377 11.41 -24.06 11.42
N LEU A 378 11.88 -24.87 12.36
CA LEU A 378 13.29 -24.98 12.74
C LEU A 378 14.18 -25.53 11.61
N ALA A 379 13.60 -26.21 10.63
CA ALA A 379 14.30 -26.73 9.48
C ALA A 379 14.62 -25.68 8.39
N VAL A 380 14.07 -24.47 8.47
CA VAL A 380 14.24 -23.42 7.46
C VAL A 380 15.31 -22.41 7.89
N ASP A 381 16.41 -22.32 7.14
CA ASP A 381 17.40 -21.25 7.31
C ASP A 381 16.92 -19.95 6.66
N LYS A 382 16.31 -19.05 7.46
CA LYS A 382 15.80 -17.76 6.99
C LYS A 382 16.92 -16.83 6.52
N ALA A 383 18.10 -16.88 7.14
CA ALA A 383 19.27 -16.09 6.71
C ALA A 383 19.84 -16.64 5.39
N GLY A 384 19.89 -17.96 5.24
CA GLY A 384 20.23 -18.63 3.99
C GLY A 384 19.27 -18.27 2.85
N LEU A 385 17.95 -18.21 3.12
CA LEU A 385 16.95 -17.76 2.16
C LEU A 385 17.26 -16.34 1.67
N VAL A 386 17.49 -15.40 2.61
CA VAL A 386 17.78 -14.01 2.26
C VAL A 386 19.06 -13.89 1.42
N SER A 387 20.11 -14.65 1.74
CA SER A 387 21.36 -14.58 0.99
C SER A 387 21.28 -15.23 -0.39
N THR A 388 20.56 -16.36 -0.53
CA THR A 388 20.51 -17.13 -1.78
C THR A 388 19.39 -16.70 -2.71
N VAL A 389 18.20 -16.43 -2.19
CA VAL A 389 17.02 -16.07 -2.99
C VAL A 389 16.88 -14.56 -3.15
N CYS A 390 17.00 -13.80 -2.06
CA CYS A 390 16.87 -12.35 -2.08
C CYS A 390 18.19 -11.62 -2.33
N HIS A 391 19.31 -12.33 -2.37
CA HIS A 391 20.65 -11.77 -2.59
C HIS A 391 21.01 -10.60 -1.65
N ASN A 392 20.42 -10.55 -0.45
CA ASN A 392 20.55 -9.49 0.54
C ASN A 392 20.10 -8.09 0.05
N VAL A 393 19.31 -8.00 -1.00
CA VAL A 393 18.83 -6.73 -1.58
C VAL A 393 17.33 -6.69 -1.86
N MET A 394 16.67 -7.85 -2.00
CA MET A 394 15.25 -7.90 -2.34
C MET A 394 14.36 -8.22 -1.13
N CYS A 395 14.95 -8.69 -0.04
CA CYS A 395 14.29 -8.92 1.23
C CYS A 395 15.28 -8.93 2.40
N SER A 396 14.77 -8.90 3.63
CA SER A 396 15.52 -9.12 4.86
C SER A 396 14.84 -10.18 5.72
N ALA A 397 15.60 -10.93 6.55
CA ALA A 397 15.03 -12.01 7.34
C ALA A 397 14.03 -11.48 8.38
N ALA A 398 12.87 -12.14 8.48
CA ALA A 398 11.84 -11.80 9.48
C ALA A 398 12.26 -12.36 10.85
N THR A 399 13.06 -11.60 11.59
CA THR A 399 13.59 -12.00 12.90
C THR A 399 12.97 -11.26 14.07
N GLY A 400 12.13 -10.29 13.83
CA GLY A 400 11.53 -9.41 14.83
C GLY A 400 10.01 -9.54 14.96
N GLY A 401 9.46 -10.69 14.60
CA GLY A 401 8.03 -10.96 14.67
C GLY A 401 7.31 -10.73 13.35
N LEU A 402 5.99 -10.77 13.44
CA LEU A 402 5.11 -10.63 12.28
C LEU A 402 5.08 -9.19 11.76
N VAL A 403 5.02 -8.21 12.66
CA VAL A 403 5.02 -6.78 12.32
C VAL A 403 6.40 -6.38 11.80
N THR A 404 6.44 -5.68 10.68
CA THR A 404 7.68 -5.32 9.98
C THR A 404 8.50 -4.30 10.75
N LYS A 405 9.82 -4.34 10.59
CA LYS A 405 10.75 -3.36 11.18
C LYS A 405 10.41 -1.93 10.78
N GLY A 406 10.38 -1.05 11.76
CA GLY A 406 10.02 0.37 11.60
C GLY A 406 8.55 0.68 11.87
N LEU A 407 7.71 -0.36 12.07
CA LEU A 407 6.30 -0.20 12.41
C LEU A 407 6.06 -0.39 13.92
N VAL A 408 4.96 0.20 14.39
CA VAL A 408 4.49 0.04 15.77
C VAL A 408 4.12 -1.42 16.01
N GLY A 409 4.65 -2.03 17.07
CA GLY A 409 4.45 -3.45 17.37
C GLY A 409 5.58 -4.38 16.92
N TYR A 410 6.61 -3.85 16.22
CA TYR A 410 7.82 -4.62 15.92
C TYR A 410 8.52 -5.08 17.21
N LEU A 411 8.74 -6.39 17.38
CA LEU A 411 9.30 -6.93 18.62
C LEU A 411 10.80 -6.62 18.82
N GLY A 412 11.52 -6.34 17.75
CA GLY A 412 12.97 -6.12 17.74
C GLY A 412 13.76 -7.23 17.05
N ASP A 413 14.91 -6.89 16.48
CA ASP A 413 15.77 -7.84 15.75
C ASP A 413 16.12 -9.05 16.63
N GLY A 414 15.89 -10.26 16.11
CA GLY A 414 16.18 -11.52 16.78
C GLY A 414 15.28 -11.86 17.98
N LYS A 415 14.14 -11.17 18.14
CA LYS A 415 13.19 -11.41 19.24
C LYS A 415 12.08 -12.42 18.92
N ASP A 416 11.90 -12.79 17.64
CA ASP A 416 10.97 -13.84 17.27
C ASP A 416 11.62 -15.22 17.47
N PRO A 417 11.10 -16.07 18.38
CA PRO A 417 11.63 -17.43 18.59
C PRO A 417 11.50 -18.32 17.34
N LEU A 418 10.52 -18.05 16.45
CA LEU A 418 10.34 -18.76 15.19
C LEU A 418 11.38 -18.37 14.13
N ALA A 419 12.17 -17.32 14.36
CA ALA A 419 13.30 -17.00 13.49
C ALA A 419 14.50 -17.95 13.64
N LYS A 420 14.49 -18.81 14.69
CA LYS A 420 15.57 -19.75 14.97
C LYS A 420 15.71 -20.78 13.85
N TYR A 421 16.95 -21.09 13.47
CA TYR A 421 17.32 -22.23 12.63
C TYR A 421 18.03 -23.28 13.48
N ASP A 422 17.48 -24.50 13.55
CA ASP A 422 18.06 -25.60 14.32
C ASP A 422 17.66 -26.95 13.71
N PRO A 423 18.35 -27.38 12.64
CA PRO A 423 18.00 -28.60 11.92
C PRO A 423 18.17 -29.87 12.78
N ALA A 424 19.03 -29.85 13.80
CA ALA A 424 19.17 -30.98 14.71
C ALA A 424 17.93 -31.16 15.60
N GLN A 425 17.43 -30.06 16.18
CA GLN A 425 16.18 -30.06 16.94
C GLN A 425 14.99 -30.37 16.03
N ALA A 426 14.94 -29.81 14.83
CA ALA A 426 13.91 -30.09 13.83
C ALA A 426 13.78 -31.59 13.53
N LYS A 427 14.91 -32.25 13.28
CA LYS A 427 14.97 -33.71 13.03
C LYS A 427 14.56 -34.53 14.25
N ALA A 428 14.94 -34.11 15.45
CA ALA A 428 14.54 -34.78 16.69
C ALA A 428 13.03 -34.71 16.92
N LEU A 429 12.41 -33.53 16.67
CA LEU A 429 10.96 -33.37 16.75
C LEU A 429 10.22 -34.20 15.72
N LEU A 430 10.70 -34.24 14.48
CA LEU A 430 10.12 -35.09 13.44
C LEU A 430 10.16 -36.56 13.84
N GLN A 431 11.29 -37.06 14.36
CA GLN A 431 11.41 -38.44 14.84
C GLN A 431 10.49 -38.73 16.02
N GLN A 432 10.27 -37.76 16.90
CA GLN A 432 9.37 -37.90 18.04
C GLN A 432 7.90 -37.99 17.62
N TYR A 433 7.47 -37.16 16.68
CA TYR A 433 6.03 -37.01 16.34
C TYR A 433 5.61 -37.74 15.06
N ASP A 434 6.54 -38.06 14.17
CA ASP A 434 6.30 -38.91 12.98
C ASP A 434 7.44 -39.90 12.74
N PRO A 435 7.73 -40.83 13.67
CA PRO A 435 8.86 -41.78 13.55
C PRO A 435 8.76 -42.69 12.34
N THR A 436 7.61 -42.82 11.73
CA THR A 436 7.39 -43.67 10.55
C THR A 436 7.34 -42.89 9.24
N GLY A 437 7.36 -41.58 9.26
CA GLY A 437 7.21 -40.73 8.09
C GLY A 437 5.85 -40.81 7.41
N LYS A 438 4.83 -41.39 8.07
CA LYS A 438 3.50 -41.58 7.47
C LYS A 438 2.68 -40.30 7.46
N LEU A 439 2.81 -39.45 8.50
CA LEU A 439 2.07 -38.19 8.60
C LEU A 439 2.58 -37.17 7.58
N THR A 440 3.89 -37.17 7.32
CA THR A 440 4.54 -36.22 6.41
C THR A 440 4.74 -36.75 4.98
N ALA A 441 4.26 -37.96 4.66
CA ALA A 441 4.50 -38.62 3.38
C ALA A 441 3.87 -37.93 2.15
N LYS A 442 2.86 -37.07 2.32
CA LYS A 442 2.07 -36.48 1.21
C LYS A 442 1.84 -34.98 1.39
N LEU A 443 2.86 -34.30 1.88
CA LEU A 443 2.76 -32.85 2.09
C LEU A 443 2.84 -32.07 0.78
N LYS A 444 2.09 -30.98 0.74
CA LYS A 444 2.13 -29.99 -0.34
C LYS A 444 2.33 -28.60 0.24
N TYR A 445 3.13 -27.80 -0.45
CA TYR A 445 3.24 -26.37 -0.25
C TYR A 445 2.65 -25.64 -1.45
N SER A 446 1.58 -24.88 -1.24
CA SER A 446 0.85 -24.18 -2.30
C SER A 446 1.21 -22.70 -2.32
N TYR A 447 1.39 -22.14 -3.53
CA TYR A 447 1.77 -20.74 -3.70
C TYR A 447 1.31 -20.21 -5.06
N ASN A 448 1.17 -18.89 -5.19
CA ASN A 448 0.97 -18.25 -6.49
C ASN A 448 2.32 -18.07 -7.20
N ALA A 449 2.39 -18.45 -8.47
CA ALA A 449 3.59 -18.34 -9.27
C ALA A 449 4.04 -16.89 -9.51
N GLY A 450 5.32 -16.70 -9.78
CA GLY A 450 5.92 -15.42 -10.17
C GLY A 450 6.72 -14.72 -9.07
N GLY A 451 7.53 -13.75 -9.47
CA GLY A 451 8.39 -12.97 -8.60
C GLY A 451 9.32 -13.82 -7.74
N LEU A 452 9.39 -13.53 -6.45
CA LEU A 452 10.17 -14.30 -5.48
C LEU A 452 9.50 -15.62 -5.06
N ASN A 453 8.22 -15.86 -5.39
CA ASN A 453 7.49 -16.99 -4.85
C ASN A 453 8.04 -18.34 -5.36
N ASP A 454 8.38 -18.44 -6.65
CA ASP A 454 8.94 -19.66 -7.22
C ASP A 454 10.31 -20.04 -6.61
N PRO A 455 11.31 -19.15 -6.56
CA PRO A 455 12.59 -19.49 -5.93
C PRO A 455 12.49 -19.70 -4.41
N VAL A 456 11.59 -19.00 -3.71
CA VAL A 456 11.31 -19.25 -2.29
C VAL A 456 10.72 -20.64 -2.09
N ALA A 457 9.75 -21.05 -2.90
CA ALA A 457 9.15 -22.39 -2.81
C ALA A 457 10.19 -23.50 -3.04
N ALA A 458 11.05 -23.32 -4.05
CA ALA A 458 12.13 -24.26 -4.30
C ALA A 458 13.16 -24.33 -3.16
N TYR A 459 13.48 -23.18 -2.55
CA TYR A 459 14.34 -23.10 -1.37
C TYR A 459 13.74 -23.84 -0.18
N LEU A 460 12.48 -23.59 0.16
CA LEU A 460 11.77 -24.26 1.26
C LEU A 460 11.72 -25.80 1.05
N GLN A 461 11.38 -26.23 -0.16
CA GLN A 461 11.38 -27.67 -0.50
C GLN A 461 12.74 -28.30 -0.24
N ASN A 462 13.84 -27.64 -0.65
CA ASN A 462 15.19 -28.10 -0.41
C ASN A 462 15.54 -28.16 1.08
N GLU A 463 15.20 -27.14 1.85
CA GLU A 463 15.45 -27.10 3.29
C GLU A 463 14.76 -28.26 4.02
N TRP A 464 13.48 -28.51 3.74
CA TRP A 464 12.76 -29.64 4.33
C TRP A 464 13.31 -30.98 3.87
N GLN A 465 13.72 -31.11 2.60
CA GLN A 465 14.34 -32.35 2.10
C GLN A 465 15.69 -32.60 2.76
N VAL A 466 16.55 -31.61 2.88
CA VAL A 466 17.92 -31.78 3.41
C VAL A 466 17.88 -31.96 4.93
N ASN A 467 17.12 -31.15 5.65
CA ASN A 467 17.14 -31.09 7.12
C ASN A 467 16.22 -32.11 7.77
N LEU A 468 15.09 -32.48 7.15
CA LEU A 468 14.12 -33.41 7.68
C LEU A 468 14.08 -34.76 6.92
N GLY A 469 14.57 -34.82 5.68
CA GLY A 469 14.36 -35.94 4.80
C GLY A 469 12.93 -36.03 4.24
N VAL A 470 12.16 -34.95 4.33
CA VAL A 470 10.75 -34.91 3.91
C VAL A 470 10.63 -34.25 2.54
N HIS A 471 10.07 -34.97 1.59
CA HIS A 471 9.76 -34.42 0.27
C HIS A 471 8.39 -33.72 0.32
N VAL A 472 8.38 -32.38 0.19
CA VAL A 472 7.18 -31.57 0.09
C VAL A 472 6.91 -31.25 -1.38
N ALA A 473 5.77 -31.67 -1.92
CA ALA A 473 5.41 -31.37 -3.30
C ALA A 473 5.06 -29.87 -3.44
N LEU A 474 5.56 -29.24 -4.49
CA LEU A 474 5.22 -27.84 -4.83
C LEU A 474 3.93 -27.80 -5.66
N ASP A 475 3.02 -26.93 -5.29
CA ASP A 475 1.69 -26.76 -5.91
C ASP A 475 1.52 -25.27 -6.27
N SER A 476 1.98 -24.90 -7.47
CA SER A 476 1.94 -23.53 -7.95
C SER A 476 0.63 -23.21 -8.68
N SER A 477 0.07 -22.04 -8.45
CA SER A 477 -1.08 -21.49 -9.18
C SER A 477 -0.66 -20.30 -10.02
N SER A 478 -0.98 -20.30 -11.30
CA SER A 478 -0.83 -19.14 -12.18
C SER A 478 -1.98 -18.13 -12.04
N ASP A 479 -3.10 -18.52 -11.44
CA ASP A 479 -4.23 -17.67 -11.15
C ASP A 479 -4.17 -17.20 -9.68
N ALA A 480 -3.78 -15.93 -9.50
CA ALA A 480 -3.63 -15.33 -8.18
C ALA A 480 -4.97 -15.23 -7.43
N SER A 481 -6.06 -14.92 -8.11
CA SER A 481 -7.39 -14.80 -7.50
C SER A 481 -7.90 -16.16 -7.03
N GLN A 482 -7.72 -17.21 -7.84
CA GLN A 482 -8.06 -18.57 -7.44
C GLN A 482 -7.20 -19.04 -6.27
N PHE A 483 -5.90 -18.71 -6.26
CA PHE A 483 -5.00 -19.03 -5.15
C PHE A 483 -5.49 -18.37 -3.84
N ILE A 484 -5.81 -17.08 -3.88
CA ILE A 484 -6.33 -16.35 -2.71
C ILE A 484 -7.62 -16.99 -2.19
N ASN A 485 -8.59 -17.24 -3.07
CA ASN A 485 -9.85 -17.89 -2.69
C ASN A 485 -9.66 -19.28 -2.08
N ASN A 486 -8.77 -20.08 -2.64
CA ASN A 486 -8.45 -21.41 -2.11
C ASN A 486 -7.80 -21.33 -0.73
N ARG A 487 -6.91 -20.36 -0.52
CA ARG A 487 -6.24 -20.10 0.76
C ARG A 487 -7.27 -19.70 1.83
N LEU A 488 -8.11 -18.69 1.54
CA LEU A 488 -9.16 -18.20 2.45
C LEU A 488 -10.22 -19.26 2.80
N THR A 489 -10.39 -20.26 1.96
CA THR A 489 -11.33 -21.37 2.19
C THR A 489 -10.66 -22.65 2.73
N GLY A 490 -9.40 -22.54 3.18
CA GLY A 490 -8.68 -23.62 3.84
C GLY A 490 -8.39 -24.84 2.96
N LYS A 491 -8.22 -24.67 1.65
CA LYS A 491 -7.97 -25.77 0.70
C LYS A 491 -6.52 -26.25 0.66
N TYR A 492 -5.61 -25.59 1.36
CA TYR A 492 -4.20 -25.91 1.38
C TYR A 492 -3.76 -26.41 2.76
N MET A 493 -2.79 -27.33 2.84
CA MET A 493 -2.18 -27.79 4.10
C MET A 493 -1.16 -26.78 4.62
N MET A 494 -0.34 -26.31 3.73
CA MET A 494 0.61 -25.22 3.91
C MET A 494 0.54 -24.33 2.68
N SER A 495 0.57 -23.03 2.88
CA SER A 495 0.59 -22.11 1.75
C SER A 495 1.49 -20.90 2.01
N ARG A 496 1.96 -20.31 0.92
CA ARG A 496 2.54 -18.98 0.97
C ARG A 496 1.48 -18.00 1.46
N ASP A 497 1.88 -17.15 2.38
CA ASP A 497 1.07 -16.06 2.87
C ASP A 497 1.89 -14.79 3.05
N GLY A 498 1.25 -13.66 3.24
CA GLY A 498 1.90 -12.40 3.50
C GLY A 498 0.88 -11.28 3.68
N TRP A 499 1.26 -10.30 4.47
CA TRP A 499 0.48 -9.10 4.71
C TRP A 499 1.35 -7.86 4.50
N GLN A 500 0.81 -6.88 3.83
CA GLN A 500 1.31 -5.53 3.83
C GLN A 500 0.41 -4.72 4.74
N PHE A 501 0.99 -3.94 5.64
CA PHE A 501 0.18 -3.17 6.55
C PHE A 501 -0.61 -2.09 5.80
N ASP A 502 -1.82 -1.84 6.28
CA ASP A 502 -2.69 -0.78 5.79
C ASP A 502 -2.47 0.50 6.60
N TYR A 503 -2.27 0.40 7.91
CA TYR A 503 -2.00 1.53 8.79
C TYR A 503 -1.07 1.13 9.95
N ASN A 504 -0.32 2.10 10.47
CA ASN A 504 0.73 1.85 11.46
C ASN A 504 0.16 1.56 12.86
N HIS A 505 -0.52 0.42 12.99
CA HIS A 505 -1.03 -0.09 14.25
C HIS A 505 -1.02 -1.63 14.25
N PRO A 506 -0.66 -2.31 15.36
CA PRO A 506 -0.61 -3.77 15.39
C PRO A 506 -1.96 -4.48 15.15
N GLN A 507 -3.08 -3.81 15.42
CA GLN A 507 -4.41 -4.34 15.16
C GLN A 507 -4.56 -4.77 13.69
N ASP A 508 -4.00 -4.01 12.76
CA ASP A 508 -3.99 -4.32 11.32
C ASP A 508 -3.42 -5.72 11.00
N TRP A 509 -2.49 -6.19 11.81
CA TRP A 509 -1.89 -7.52 11.68
C TRP A 509 -2.70 -8.59 12.44
N PHE A 510 -2.96 -8.35 13.72
CA PHE A 510 -3.48 -9.40 14.59
C PHE A 510 -4.98 -9.65 14.43
N ASP A 511 -5.78 -8.60 14.27
CA ASP A 511 -7.23 -8.74 14.11
C ASP A 511 -7.60 -9.20 12.70
N ASN A 512 -7.03 -8.59 11.66
CA ASN A 512 -7.33 -8.94 10.27
C ASN A 512 -6.93 -10.37 9.91
N LEU A 513 -5.85 -10.91 10.51
CA LEU A 513 -5.29 -12.20 10.12
C LEU A 513 -5.75 -13.36 11.01
N TRP A 514 -5.93 -13.14 12.31
CA TRP A 514 -6.23 -14.21 13.27
C TRP A 514 -7.32 -13.87 14.29
N GLY A 515 -7.79 -12.63 14.33
CA GLY A 515 -8.78 -12.17 15.28
C GLY A 515 -10.20 -12.64 14.97
N TYR A 516 -11.11 -12.28 15.85
CA TYR A 516 -12.54 -12.56 15.73
C TYR A 516 -13.18 -11.92 14.48
N LEU A 517 -12.64 -10.82 13.94
CA LEU A 517 -13.07 -10.24 12.67
C LEU A 517 -12.60 -11.07 11.47
N ALA A 518 -11.44 -11.69 11.57
CA ALA A 518 -10.91 -12.54 10.51
C ALA A 518 -11.78 -13.78 10.25
N THR A 519 -12.43 -14.33 11.27
CA THR A 519 -13.36 -15.47 11.13
C THR A 519 -14.67 -15.10 10.43
N ALA A 520 -15.06 -13.83 10.43
CA ALA A 520 -16.30 -13.33 9.82
C ALA A 520 -16.16 -12.94 8.33
N GLY A 521 -15.09 -13.36 7.66
CA GLY A 521 -14.83 -13.05 6.25
C GLY A 521 -13.51 -12.31 6.00
N GLY A 522 -12.65 -12.23 7.03
CA GLY A 522 -11.33 -11.65 6.96
C GLY A 522 -10.27 -12.56 6.34
N ALA A 523 -8.99 -12.27 6.61
CA ALA A 523 -7.85 -12.92 5.98
C ALA A 523 -7.27 -14.11 6.77
N ASN A 524 -8.03 -14.75 7.67
CA ASN A 524 -7.57 -15.92 8.43
C ASN A 524 -7.44 -17.17 7.55
N THR A 525 -6.27 -17.32 6.95
CA THR A 525 -5.96 -18.43 6.04
C THR A 525 -5.61 -19.72 6.78
N SER A 526 -5.23 -19.61 8.06
CA SER A 526 -4.84 -20.75 8.89
C SER A 526 -6.03 -21.47 9.53
N GLY A 527 -7.17 -20.81 9.68
CA GLY A 527 -8.28 -21.29 10.48
C GLY A 527 -7.98 -21.34 11.98
N PHE A 528 -6.97 -20.55 12.43
CA PHE A 528 -6.65 -20.40 13.85
C PHE A 528 -7.85 -19.78 14.58
N ASP A 529 -8.22 -20.38 15.70
CA ASP A 529 -9.36 -19.95 16.53
C ASP A 529 -9.03 -20.27 18.00
N ASP A 530 -8.66 -19.26 18.77
CA ASP A 530 -8.30 -19.36 20.18
C ASP A 530 -9.06 -18.30 20.99
N PRO A 531 -9.96 -18.71 21.91
CA PRO A 531 -10.73 -17.78 22.75
C PRO A 531 -9.86 -16.90 23.66
N THR A 532 -8.65 -17.38 24.05
CA THR A 532 -7.70 -16.59 24.84
C THR A 532 -7.12 -15.47 24.00
N PHE A 533 -6.72 -15.80 22.76
CA PHE A 533 -6.26 -14.81 21.78
C PHE A 533 -7.33 -13.74 21.56
N ASP A 534 -8.56 -14.12 21.27
CA ASP A 534 -9.68 -13.19 21.04
C ASP A 534 -9.96 -12.31 22.26
N SER A 535 -9.86 -12.86 23.47
CA SER A 535 -10.06 -12.10 24.71
C SER A 535 -8.99 -11.04 24.91
N VAL A 536 -7.73 -11.36 24.64
CA VAL A 536 -6.59 -10.42 24.74
C VAL A 536 -6.69 -9.38 23.62
N LEU A 537 -7.04 -9.79 22.40
CA LEU A 537 -7.20 -8.89 21.24
C LEU A 537 -8.25 -7.82 21.51
N LYS A 538 -9.42 -8.19 21.99
CA LYS A 538 -10.50 -7.23 22.35
C LYS A 538 -10.04 -6.19 23.38
N GLN A 539 -9.16 -6.57 24.31
CA GLN A 539 -8.58 -5.63 25.28
C GLN A 539 -7.55 -4.72 24.61
N ALA A 540 -6.71 -5.28 23.74
CA ALA A 540 -5.70 -4.52 23.01
C ALA A 540 -6.36 -3.50 22.07
N ASP A 541 -7.38 -3.89 21.32
CA ASP A 541 -8.07 -3.05 20.35
C ASP A 541 -8.84 -1.90 21.01
N ALA A 542 -9.28 -2.08 22.24
CA ALA A 542 -9.97 -1.02 22.99
C ALA A 542 -9.02 -0.04 23.70
N ALA A 543 -7.76 -0.38 23.90
CA ALA A 543 -6.81 0.38 24.69
C ALA A 543 -6.04 1.41 23.84
N PRO A 544 -5.62 2.55 24.43
CA PRO A 544 -4.63 3.43 23.81
C PRO A 544 -3.32 2.67 23.52
N ILE A 545 -2.59 3.08 22.47
CA ILE A 545 -1.47 2.31 21.91
C ILE A 545 -0.38 1.95 22.94
N ASP A 546 -0.04 2.85 23.85
CA ASP A 546 0.96 2.61 24.90
C ASP A 546 0.55 1.49 25.86
N GLN A 547 -0.74 1.33 26.13
CA GLN A 547 -1.32 0.26 26.95
C GLN A 547 -1.60 -1.01 26.13
N ALA A 548 -1.86 -0.87 24.83
CA ALA A 548 -2.14 -1.97 23.92
C ALA A 548 -0.88 -2.77 23.53
N LEU A 549 0.30 -2.12 23.43
CA LEU A 549 1.54 -2.78 22.98
C LEU A 549 1.92 -4.03 23.79
N PRO A 550 1.85 -4.05 25.13
CA PRO A 550 2.09 -5.28 25.90
C PRO A 550 1.11 -6.40 25.58
N LEU A 551 -0.15 -6.07 25.25
CA LEU A 551 -1.18 -7.04 24.88
C LEU A 551 -0.93 -7.60 23.48
N TYR A 552 -0.56 -6.77 22.51
CA TYR A 552 -0.16 -7.24 21.17
C TYR A 552 1.09 -8.11 21.22
N LYS A 553 2.04 -7.82 22.12
CA LYS A 553 3.17 -8.72 22.35
C LYS A 553 2.70 -10.07 22.88
N GLN A 554 1.75 -10.11 23.80
CA GLN A 554 1.15 -11.37 24.28
C GLN A 554 0.46 -12.15 23.16
N LEU A 555 -0.23 -11.45 22.25
CA LEU A 555 -0.84 -12.08 21.07
C LEU A 555 0.23 -12.71 20.16
N ALA A 556 1.34 -12.01 19.91
CA ALA A 556 2.47 -12.57 19.18
C ALA A 556 3.02 -13.84 19.85
N GLU A 557 3.17 -13.84 21.17
CA GLU A 557 3.63 -14.99 21.95
C GLU A 557 2.68 -16.20 21.83
N ILE A 558 1.36 -15.99 21.78
CA ILE A 558 0.37 -17.07 21.56
C ILE A 558 0.57 -17.69 20.16
N LEU A 559 0.64 -16.87 19.11
CA LEU A 559 0.86 -17.36 17.75
C LEU A 559 2.19 -18.12 17.60
N GLN A 560 3.24 -17.65 18.28
CA GLN A 560 4.56 -18.27 18.28
C GLN A 560 4.58 -19.61 19.03
N GLN A 561 3.88 -19.70 20.17
CA GLN A 561 3.76 -20.95 20.94
C GLN A 561 3.00 -22.02 20.16
N ASP A 562 2.01 -21.63 19.40
CA ASP A 562 1.21 -22.52 18.56
C ASP A 562 1.82 -22.78 17.19
N VAL A 563 2.91 -22.07 16.86
CA VAL A 563 3.60 -22.16 15.57
C VAL A 563 2.59 -22.04 14.41
N VAL A 564 1.81 -20.98 14.43
CA VAL A 564 0.74 -20.76 13.44
C VAL A 564 1.32 -20.51 12.05
N TYR A 565 2.53 -19.97 12.00
CA TYR A 565 3.24 -19.59 10.78
C TYR A 565 4.75 -19.86 10.87
N ILE A 566 5.43 -19.91 9.74
CA ILE A 566 6.90 -19.84 9.63
C ILE A 566 7.26 -18.46 9.09
N PRO A 567 7.85 -17.53 9.88
CA PRO A 567 8.28 -16.24 9.37
C PRO A 567 9.42 -16.44 8.36
N LEU A 568 9.35 -15.80 7.21
CA LEU A 568 10.38 -15.94 6.18
C LEU A 568 11.19 -14.64 6.04
N TYR A 569 10.55 -13.59 5.55
CA TYR A 569 11.23 -12.33 5.26
C TYR A 569 10.30 -11.11 5.30
N TYR A 570 10.91 -9.96 5.55
CA TYR A 570 10.33 -8.64 5.28
C TYR A 570 10.70 -8.20 3.88
N SER A 571 9.74 -7.64 3.16
CA SER A 571 9.97 -7.10 1.83
C SER A 571 10.82 -5.84 1.88
N VAL A 572 11.56 -5.62 0.80
CA VAL A 572 12.40 -4.44 0.57
C VAL A 572 12.02 -3.87 -0.79
N ALA A 573 11.76 -2.58 -0.82
CA ALA A 573 11.58 -1.84 -2.05
C ALA A 573 12.91 -1.39 -2.61
N ASN A 574 13.07 -1.55 -3.92
CA ASN A 574 14.19 -1.00 -4.67
C ASN A 574 13.64 -0.04 -5.72
N LEU A 575 14.08 1.21 -5.66
CA LEU A 575 13.71 2.25 -6.61
C LEU A 575 14.96 2.80 -7.27
N VAL A 576 14.83 3.28 -8.48
CA VAL A 576 15.85 4.13 -9.10
C VAL A 576 15.28 5.53 -9.26
N ILE A 577 15.99 6.53 -8.75
CA ILE A 577 15.56 7.92 -8.71
C ILE A 577 16.73 8.78 -9.16
N HIS A 578 16.54 9.55 -10.22
CA HIS A 578 17.59 10.47 -10.66
C HIS A 578 17.97 11.48 -9.57
N SER A 579 19.25 11.75 -9.43
CA SER A 579 19.80 12.61 -8.37
C SER A 579 19.26 14.05 -8.38
N TYR A 580 18.72 14.50 -9.51
CA TYR A 580 18.06 15.80 -9.64
C TYR A 580 16.60 15.81 -9.11
N VAL A 581 15.97 14.67 -8.93
CA VAL A 581 14.65 14.57 -8.28
C VAL A 581 14.85 14.60 -6.77
N LYS A 582 14.19 15.52 -6.09
CA LYS A 582 14.31 15.71 -4.63
C LYS A 582 13.03 15.31 -3.94
N LYS A 583 13.17 14.74 -2.74
CA LYS A 583 12.07 14.27 -1.89
C LYS A 583 11.13 13.24 -2.56
N ALA A 584 11.67 12.44 -3.47
CA ALA A 584 10.94 11.34 -4.09
C ALA A 584 11.12 10.01 -3.33
N GLY A 585 11.66 10.04 -2.12
CA GLY A 585 11.63 8.89 -1.20
C GLY A 585 10.23 8.70 -0.65
N SER A 586 9.97 7.51 -0.12
CA SER A 586 8.72 7.18 0.57
C SER A 586 9.01 6.68 1.97
N ASN A 587 7.99 6.65 2.82
CA ASN A 587 8.01 5.91 4.07
C ASN A 587 7.76 4.41 3.84
N ALA A 588 7.60 3.61 4.89
CA ALA A 588 7.31 2.18 4.77
C ALA A 588 5.89 1.88 4.26
N ALA A 589 4.99 2.87 4.28
CA ALA A 589 3.64 2.81 3.70
C ALA A 589 3.64 3.09 2.19
N PHE A 590 4.79 3.51 1.63
CA PHE A 590 4.90 3.94 0.23
C PHE A 590 4.14 5.22 -0.09
N ASP A 591 3.95 6.10 0.90
CA ASP A 591 3.36 7.40 0.65
C ASP A 591 4.31 8.28 -0.16
N HIS A 592 3.81 8.79 -1.27
CA HIS A 592 4.55 9.68 -2.18
C HIS A 592 3.74 10.95 -2.42
N TYR A 593 4.02 11.97 -1.62
CA TYR A 593 3.35 13.26 -1.75
C TYR A 593 4.03 14.11 -2.82
N TRP A 594 3.44 14.17 -3.99
CA TRP A 594 4.00 14.89 -5.15
C TRP A 594 4.18 16.39 -4.92
N ASN A 595 3.40 16.99 -4.01
CA ASN A 595 3.56 18.41 -3.62
C ASN A 595 4.88 18.69 -2.89
N GLU A 596 5.57 17.67 -2.39
CA GLU A 596 6.88 17.78 -1.75
C GLU A 596 8.04 17.55 -2.73
N ILE A 597 7.77 16.93 -3.89
CA ILE A 597 8.79 16.61 -4.88
C ILE A 597 9.16 17.84 -5.70
N SER A 598 10.43 17.93 -6.08
CA SER A 598 10.94 18.97 -6.99
C SER A 598 12.04 18.43 -7.89
N ILE A 599 12.19 19.03 -9.07
CA ILE A 599 13.21 18.71 -10.06
C ILE A 599 14.25 19.83 -10.08
N GLN A 600 15.51 19.49 -9.81
CA GLN A 600 16.64 20.43 -9.86
C GLN A 600 17.19 20.55 -11.27
N SER A 601 17.86 21.67 -11.58
CA SER A 601 18.59 21.84 -12.84
C SER A 601 19.66 20.74 -12.99
N HIS A 602 19.69 20.07 -14.14
CA HIS A 602 20.57 18.95 -14.46
C HIS A 602 21.04 19.01 -15.92
#